data_37cf259ecf8b652f185bb8c1eec5b537
#
_entry.id   37cf259ecf8b652f185bb8c1eec5b537
#
_cell.length_a   1.000
_cell.length_b   1.000
_cell.length_c   1.000
_cell.angle_alpha   90.00
_cell.angle_beta   90.00
_cell.angle_gamma   90.00
#
_symmetry.space_group_name_H-M   'P 1'
#
loop_
_entity.id
_entity.type
_entity.pdbx_description
1 polymer ?
#
loop_
_entity_poly.entity_id
_entity_poly.type
_entity_poly.pdbx_seq_one_letter_code
_entity_poly.pdbx_strand_id
1 'polypeptide(L)'
;MFEDGQFEYIQKHLRILSAFYGSLKPLDGVKPYRLEMQAKVTIGNTRNLYDYWGDLLYQSVIDDSRIIINLASKEYSKCIEKYLSPKDTYITITFCELSGEKLVTKGTYAKMARGEMVRFMAERGIENPADIQEFNRLGYRFREDLSSEKEYIFERLSVL
;
A
#
# COMPACT_ATOMS: atom_id res chain seq x y z
N MET A 1 7.63 -19.58 1.59
CA MET A 1 8.73 -18.85 0.92
C MET A 1 8.18 -18.44 -0.44
N PHE A 2 8.61 -17.34 -1.02
CA PHE A 2 8.26 -17.02 -2.41
C PHE A 2 9.04 -17.91 -3.37
N GLU A 3 8.42 -18.29 -4.47
CA GLU A 3 9.05 -18.97 -5.61
C GLU A 3 9.68 -17.93 -6.56
N ASP A 4 10.56 -18.37 -7.48
CA ASP A 4 11.33 -17.46 -8.32
C ASP A 4 10.46 -16.47 -9.12
N GLY A 5 9.38 -16.92 -9.75
CA GLY A 5 8.47 -16.05 -10.47
C GLY A 5 7.73 -15.04 -9.59
N GLN A 6 7.48 -15.40 -8.33
CA GLN A 6 6.87 -14.49 -7.34
C GLN A 6 7.88 -13.42 -6.89
N PHE A 7 9.16 -13.77 -6.77
CA PHE A 7 10.22 -12.78 -6.50
C PHE A 7 10.36 -11.78 -7.65
N GLU A 8 10.34 -12.25 -8.89
CA GLU A 8 10.37 -11.36 -10.06
C GLU A 8 9.17 -10.41 -10.05
N TYR A 9 7.97 -10.93 -9.76
CA TYR A 9 6.75 -10.13 -9.67
C TYR A 9 6.88 -9.02 -8.63
N ILE A 10 7.24 -9.34 -7.37
CA ILE A 10 7.34 -8.31 -6.32
C ILE A 10 8.49 -7.33 -6.59
N GLN A 11 9.60 -7.76 -7.17
CA GLN A 11 10.72 -6.89 -7.52
C GLN A 11 10.33 -5.88 -8.60
N LYS A 12 9.48 -6.30 -9.54
CA LYS A 12 8.93 -5.44 -10.59
C LYS A 12 7.89 -4.45 -10.04
N HIS A 13 6.92 -4.94 -9.26
CA HIS A 13 5.71 -4.21 -8.92
C HIS A 13 5.71 -3.58 -7.53
N LEU A 14 6.35 -4.18 -6.52
CA LEU A 14 6.29 -3.68 -5.16
C LEU A 14 7.28 -2.52 -4.94
N ARG A 15 6.78 -1.47 -4.30
CA ARG A 15 7.60 -0.37 -3.76
C ARG A 15 7.30 -0.22 -2.28
N ILE A 16 8.34 -0.08 -1.48
CA ILE A 16 8.26 0.09 -0.03
C ILE A 16 8.66 1.53 0.27
N LEU A 17 7.73 2.31 0.80
CA LEU A 17 7.99 3.70 1.15
C LEU A 17 8.70 3.79 2.50
N SER A 18 9.77 4.55 2.53
CA SER A 18 10.62 4.79 3.68
C SER A 18 10.86 6.28 3.88
N ALA A 19 10.75 6.74 5.12
CA ALA A 19 11.04 8.13 5.46
C ALA A 19 12.53 8.49 5.21
N PHE A 20 13.42 7.52 5.37
CA PHE A 20 14.87 7.70 5.24
C PHE A 20 15.37 7.39 3.81
N TYR A 21 14.97 6.26 3.24
CA TYR A 21 15.45 5.81 1.94
C TYR A 21 14.59 6.23 0.75
N GLY A 22 13.41 6.76 1.01
CA GLY A 22 12.45 7.13 -0.04
C GLY A 22 11.65 5.92 -0.53
N SER A 23 11.91 5.46 -1.73
CA SER A 23 11.25 4.29 -2.34
C SER A 23 12.25 3.15 -2.51
N LEU A 24 11.90 1.99 -1.96
CA LEU A 24 12.72 0.79 -1.99
C LEU A 24 12.02 -0.32 -2.79
N LYS A 25 12.81 -1.13 -3.48
CA LYS A 25 12.39 -2.44 -4.00
C LYS A 25 12.64 -3.52 -2.95
N PRO A 26 11.96 -4.68 -3.04
CA PRO A 26 12.05 -5.74 -2.02
C PRO A 26 13.47 -6.23 -1.69
N LEU A 27 14.37 -6.26 -2.67
CA LEU A 27 15.74 -6.77 -2.51
C LEU A 27 16.79 -5.68 -2.29
N ASP A 28 16.37 -4.42 -2.09
CA ASP A 28 17.31 -3.35 -1.79
C ASP A 28 17.92 -3.53 -0.41
N GLY A 29 19.23 -3.33 -0.32
CA GLY A 29 19.96 -3.40 0.95
C GLY A 29 19.70 -2.17 1.82
N VAL A 30 19.31 -2.39 3.08
CA VAL A 30 19.04 -1.33 4.04
C VAL A 30 19.81 -1.55 5.36
N LYS A 31 20.17 -0.44 6.00
CA LYS A 31 20.64 -0.46 7.39
C LYS A 31 19.50 -0.12 8.32
N PRO A 32 19.45 -0.68 9.53
CA PRO A 32 18.45 -0.33 10.53
C PRO A 32 18.44 1.18 10.79
N TYR A 33 17.25 1.77 10.83
CA TYR A 33 17.04 3.17 11.20
C TYR A 33 15.69 3.33 11.90
N ARG A 34 15.50 4.47 12.56
CA ARG A 34 14.21 4.84 13.15
C ARG A 34 13.85 6.25 12.73
N LEU A 35 13.03 6.36 11.71
CA LEU A 35 12.48 7.62 11.23
C LEU A 35 11.09 7.38 10.65
N GLU A 36 10.10 8.15 11.10
CA GLU A 36 8.74 8.13 10.60
C GLU A 36 8.52 9.30 9.63
N MET A 37 7.67 9.13 8.62
CA MET A 37 7.45 10.17 7.62
C MET A 37 6.85 11.46 8.24
N GLN A 38 6.05 11.31 9.28
CA GLN A 38 5.45 12.43 10.02
C GLN A 38 6.36 13.02 11.12
N ALA A 39 7.62 12.58 11.22
CA ALA A 39 8.55 13.10 12.20
C ALA A 39 8.73 14.63 12.01
N LYS A 40 8.79 15.35 13.13
CA LYS A 40 9.03 16.81 13.13
C LYS A 40 10.51 17.11 12.94
N VAL A 41 10.96 17.03 11.70
CA VAL A 41 12.36 17.34 11.32
C VAL A 41 12.38 18.39 10.23
N THR A 42 13.37 19.28 10.32
CA THR A 42 13.67 20.27 9.28
C THR A 42 14.96 19.84 8.59
N ILE A 43 14.94 19.77 7.26
CA ILE A 43 16.11 19.40 6.44
C ILE A 43 16.37 20.54 5.44
N GLY A 44 17.49 21.23 5.60
CA GLY A 44 17.77 22.39 4.79
C GLY A 44 16.67 23.45 4.91
N ASN A 45 16.05 23.78 3.80
CA ASN A 45 14.95 24.76 3.72
C ASN A 45 13.55 24.12 3.81
N THR A 46 13.45 22.80 3.98
CA THR A 46 12.16 22.09 4.06
C THR A 46 11.67 21.94 5.50
N ARG A 47 10.36 22.06 5.71
CA ARG A 47 9.75 22.08 7.05
C ARG A 47 9.47 20.69 7.62
N ASN A 48 9.45 19.68 6.77
CA ASN A 48 9.10 18.31 7.11
C ASN A 48 9.55 17.35 6.00
N LEU A 49 9.43 16.05 6.24
CA LEU A 49 9.82 15.03 5.26
C LEU A 49 8.92 14.97 4.03
N TYR A 50 7.65 15.35 4.13
CA TYR A 50 6.76 15.43 2.95
C TYR A 50 7.25 16.50 1.95
N ASP A 51 7.67 17.64 2.46
CA ASP A 51 8.23 18.71 1.64
C ASP A 51 9.62 18.36 1.11
N TYR A 52 10.42 17.62 1.91
CA TYR A 52 11.75 17.15 1.52
C TYR A 52 11.68 16.19 0.33
N TRP A 53 10.81 15.19 0.42
CA TRP A 53 10.64 14.22 -0.66
C TRP A 53 9.89 14.78 -1.86
N GLY A 54 9.00 15.75 -1.66
CA GLY A 54 8.23 16.38 -2.73
C GLY A 54 7.53 15.31 -3.59
N ASP A 55 7.66 15.42 -4.91
CA ASP A 55 7.08 14.48 -5.87
C ASP A 55 7.99 13.26 -6.20
N LEU A 56 9.19 13.22 -5.66
CA LEU A 56 10.17 12.16 -5.96
C LEU A 56 9.61 10.76 -5.68
N LEU A 57 8.83 10.60 -4.60
CA LEU A 57 8.22 9.30 -4.28
C LEU A 57 7.15 8.91 -5.30
N TYR A 58 6.32 9.85 -5.72
CA TYR A 58 5.35 9.60 -6.78
C TYR A 58 6.05 9.21 -8.08
N GLN A 59 7.08 9.94 -8.50
CA GLN A 59 7.85 9.62 -9.70
C GLN A 59 8.52 8.24 -9.64
N SER A 60 8.87 7.77 -8.45
CA SER A 60 9.50 6.46 -8.26
C SER A 60 8.53 5.28 -8.30
N VAL A 61 7.23 5.51 -8.08
CA VAL A 61 6.22 4.43 -8.04
C VAL A 61 5.36 4.37 -9.29
N ILE A 62 5.21 5.49 -10.01
CA ILE A 62 4.41 5.52 -11.23
C ILE A 62 5.18 4.91 -12.40
N ASP A 63 4.51 4.14 -13.23
CA ASP A 63 5.05 3.57 -14.45
C ASP A 63 4.10 3.79 -15.65
N ASP A 64 4.39 3.16 -16.77
CA ASP A 64 3.60 3.31 -18.01
C ASP A 64 2.16 2.81 -17.88
N SER A 65 1.89 1.88 -16.95
CA SER A 65 0.53 1.40 -16.67
C SER A 65 -0.37 2.48 -16.06
N ARG A 66 0.22 3.45 -15.41
CA ARG A 66 -0.48 4.52 -14.67
C ARG A 66 -1.41 3.98 -13.56
N ILE A 67 -1.15 2.78 -13.05
CA ILE A 67 -1.94 2.11 -12.01
C ILE A 67 -1.12 2.00 -10.73
N ILE A 68 -1.66 2.49 -9.63
CA ILE A 68 -1.07 2.40 -8.30
C ILE A 68 -2.07 1.73 -7.34
N ILE A 69 -1.69 0.59 -6.78
CA ILE A 69 -2.43 -0.08 -5.71
C ILE A 69 -1.84 0.35 -4.37
N ASN A 70 -2.59 1.13 -3.62
CA ASN A 70 -2.15 1.65 -2.34
C ASN A 70 -2.43 0.66 -1.21
N LEU A 71 -1.36 0.07 -0.68
CA LEU A 71 -1.35 -0.74 0.54
C LEU A 71 -0.65 -0.02 1.70
N ALA A 72 -0.18 1.20 1.50
CA ALA A 72 0.50 1.98 2.53
C ALA A 72 -0.48 2.52 3.59
N SER A 73 0.05 2.84 4.77
CA SER A 73 -0.72 3.58 5.77
C SER A 73 -0.97 5.03 5.30
N LYS A 74 -1.95 5.70 5.90
CA LYS A 74 -2.28 7.09 5.57
C LYS A 74 -1.09 8.05 5.71
N GLU A 75 -0.20 7.78 6.64
CA GLU A 75 1.04 8.52 6.83
C GLU A 75 1.90 8.53 5.56
N TYR A 76 2.06 7.38 4.91
CA TYR A 76 2.90 7.22 3.72
C TYR A 76 2.14 7.48 2.41
N SER A 77 0.86 7.12 2.33
CA SER A 77 0.07 7.35 1.10
C SER A 77 -0.04 8.82 0.73
N LYS A 78 -0.02 9.72 1.70
CA LYS A 78 0.00 11.18 1.48
C LYS A 78 1.15 11.65 0.60
N CYS A 79 2.29 10.94 0.62
CA CYS A 79 3.45 11.26 -0.23
C CYS A 79 3.16 11.06 -1.71
N ILE A 80 2.19 10.23 -2.05
CA ILE A 80 1.78 9.89 -3.41
C ILE A 80 0.53 10.66 -3.80
N GLU A 81 -0.51 10.64 -2.94
CA GLU A 81 -1.84 11.17 -3.21
C GLU A 81 -1.82 12.64 -3.70
N LYS A 82 -0.92 13.44 -3.14
CA LYS A 82 -0.78 14.88 -3.47
C LYS A 82 -0.35 15.13 -4.93
N TYR A 83 0.33 14.17 -5.54
CA TYR A 83 0.97 14.33 -6.85
C TYR A 83 0.28 13.52 -7.96
N LEU A 84 -0.83 12.85 -7.63
CA LEU A 84 -1.62 12.09 -8.60
C LEU A 84 -2.14 12.99 -9.71
N SER A 85 -2.08 12.50 -10.95
CA SER A 85 -2.64 13.17 -12.12
C SER A 85 -4.01 12.56 -12.49
N PRO A 86 -4.83 13.27 -13.29
CA PRO A 86 -6.10 12.73 -13.76
C PRO A 86 -5.97 11.45 -14.63
N LYS A 87 -4.75 11.14 -15.09
CA LYS A 87 -4.46 9.94 -15.88
C LYS A 87 -4.17 8.72 -15.02
N ASP A 88 -3.98 8.91 -13.70
CA ASP A 88 -3.61 7.84 -12.81
C ASP A 88 -4.83 7.10 -12.29
N THR A 89 -4.73 5.80 -12.29
CA THR A 89 -5.65 4.93 -11.56
C THR A 89 -5.03 4.63 -10.21
N TYR A 90 -5.62 5.19 -9.15
CA TYR A 90 -5.14 5.01 -7.77
C TYR A 90 -6.22 4.33 -6.95
N ILE A 91 -5.93 3.10 -6.50
CA ILE A 91 -6.88 2.27 -5.76
C ILE A 91 -6.33 2.01 -4.37
N THR A 92 -7.02 2.49 -3.34
CA THR A 92 -6.68 2.20 -1.94
C THR A 92 -7.32 0.88 -1.51
N ILE A 93 -6.53 0.01 -0.90
CA ILE A 93 -7.02 -1.23 -0.29
C ILE A 93 -7.20 -1.01 1.20
N THR A 94 -8.45 -1.09 1.65
CA THR A 94 -8.83 -0.87 3.05
C THR A 94 -9.24 -2.19 3.68
N PHE A 95 -8.57 -2.54 4.79
CA PHE A 95 -8.88 -3.71 5.62
C PHE A 95 -9.55 -3.24 6.91
N CYS A 96 -10.77 -3.69 7.12
CA CYS A 96 -11.60 -3.28 8.26
C CYS A 96 -12.31 -4.48 8.90
N GLU A 97 -12.94 -4.26 10.04
CA GLU A 97 -13.84 -5.18 10.70
C GLU A 97 -14.98 -4.39 11.36
N LEU A 98 -16.10 -5.03 11.58
CA LEU A 98 -17.21 -4.45 12.32
C LEU A 98 -16.89 -4.38 13.81
N SER A 99 -17.09 -3.20 14.38
CA SER A 99 -17.10 -2.97 15.83
C SER A 99 -18.42 -2.28 16.20
N GLY A 100 -19.40 -3.08 16.64
CA GLY A 100 -20.78 -2.64 16.70
C GLY A 100 -21.31 -2.39 15.28
N GLU A 101 -21.83 -1.18 15.03
CA GLU A 101 -22.33 -0.77 13.70
C GLU A 101 -21.29 -0.03 12.85
N LYS A 102 -20.04 0.11 13.34
CA LYS A 102 -19.00 0.88 12.66
C LYS A 102 -17.90 -0.02 12.09
N LEU A 103 -17.48 0.30 10.89
CA LEU A 103 -16.26 -0.27 10.31
C LEU A 103 -15.03 0.42 10.91
N VAL A 104 -14.12 -0.37 11.45
CA VAL A 104 -12.87 0.10 12.05
C VAL A 104 -11.68 -0.65 11.49
N THR A 105 -10.56 0.03 11.36
CA THR A 105 -9.28 -0.60 10.98
C THR A 105 -8.49 -0.92 12.25
N LYS A 106 -8.28 -2.21 12.53
CA LYS A 106 -7.37 -2.64 13.61
C LYS A 106 -5.97 -2.78 13.08
N GLY A 107 -5.06 -1.92 13.56
CA GLY A 107 -3.73 -1.72 12.99
C GLY A 107 -2.89 -2.99 12.80
N THR A 108 -2.89 -3.92 13.78
CA THR A 108 -2.12 -5.17 13.69
C THR A 108 -2.65 -6.08 12.57
N TYR A 109 -3.97 -6.31 12.54
CA TYR A 109 -4.58 -7.16 11.52
C TYR A 109 -4.48 -6.54 10.11
N ALA A 110 -4.64 -5.23 10.00
CA ALA A 110 -4.49 -4.53 8.73
C ALA A 110 -3.04 -4.63 8.19
N LYS A 111 -2.03 -4.55 9.06
CA LYS A 111 -0.62 -4.76 8.65
C LYS A 111 -0.38 -6.16 8.11
N MET A 112 -0.88 -7.18 8.80
CA MET A 112 -0.78 -8.58 8.34
C MET A 112 -1.51 -8.77 7.01
N ALA A 113 -2.72 -8.23 6.88
CA ALA A 113 -3.51 -8.33 5.66
C ALA A 113 -2.86 -7.65 4.46
N ARG A 114 -2.20 -6.50 4.64
CA ARG A 114 -1.43 -5.83 3.58
C ARG A 114 -0.28 -6.71 3.09
N GLY A 115 0.47 -7.34 3.99
CA GLY A 115 1.53 -8.28 3.62
C GLY A 115 0.99 -9.50 2.88
N GLU A 116 -0.13 -10.05 3.35
CA GLU A 116 -0.78 -11.20 2.72
C GLU A 116 -1.40 -10.85 1.36
N MET A 117 -1.87 -9.61 1.17
CA MET A 117 -2.33 -9.12 -0.14
C MET A 117 -1.17 -9.06 -1.15
N VAL A 118 0.00 -8.55 -0.75
CA VAL A 118 1.19 -8.57 -1.62
C VAL A 118 1.52 -10.00 -2.03
N ARG A 119 1.48 -10.94 -1.09
CA ARG A 119 1.71 -12.35 -1.35
C ARG A 119 0.68 -12.93 -2.32
N PHE A 120 -0.60 -12.67 -2.09
CA PHE A 120 -1.70 -13.10 -2.94
C PHE A 120 -1.53 -12.61 -4.38
N MET A 121 -1.19 -11.33 -4.55
CA MET A 121 -0.96 -10.74 -5.86
C MET A 121 0.23 -11.39 -6.57
N ALA A 122 1.32 -11.65 -5.86
CA ALA A 122 2.51 -12.29 -6.42
C ALA A 122 2.27 -13.76 -6.80
N GLU A 123 1.56 -14.52 -5.95
CA GLU A 123 1.24 -15.93 -6.22
C GLU A 123 0.33 -16.12 -7.43
N ARG A 124 -0.52 -15.14 -7.73
CA ARG A 124 -1.45 -15.16 -8.85
C ARG A 124 -0.96 -14.37 -10.08
N GLY A 125 0.17 -13.66 -9.96
CA GLY A 125 0.68 -12.81 -11.03
C GLY A 125 -0.34 -11.75 -11.46
N ILE A 126 -0.98 -11.07 -10.50
CA ILE A 126 -2.09 -10.15 -10.79
C ILE A 126 -1.60 -8.94 -11.57
N GLU A 127 -2.14 -8.75 -12.76
CA GLU A 127 -1.92 -7.58 -13.63
C GLU A 127 -3.20 -6.70 -13.72
N ASN A 128 -4.39 -7.30 -13.60
CA ASN A 128 -5.65 -6.56 -13.60
C ASN A 128 -6.08 -6.25 -12.16
N PRO A 129 -6.25 -4.98 -11.78
CA PRO A 129 -6.69 -4.60 -10.43
C PRO A 129 -8.01 -5.26 -9.98
N ALA A 130 -8.92 -5.59 -10.91
CA ALA A 130 -10.18 -6.25 -10.56
C ALA A 130 -9.96 -7.62 -9.91
N ASP A 131 -8.88 -8.33 -10.27
CA ASP A 131 -8.58 -9.66 -9.72
C ASP A 131 -8.19 -9.61 -8.23
N ILE A 132 -7.83 -8.44 -7.71
CA ILE A 132 -7.57 -8.20 -6.28
C ILE A 132 -8.81 -8.47 -5.44
N GLN A 133 -10.01 -8.25 -6.01
CA GLN A 133 -11.28 -8.46 -5.32
C GLN A 133 -11.52 -9.93 -4.91
N GLU A 134 -10.81 -10.88 -5.51
CA GLU A 134 -10.86 -12.30 -5.14
C GLU A 134 -10.09 -12.63 -3.85
N PHE A 135 -9.41 -11.67 -3.25
CA PHE A 135 -8.69 -11.89 -1.98
C PHE A 135 -9.64 -12.33 -0.86
N ASN A 136 -9.32 -13.48 -0.26
CA ASN A 136 -10.15 -14.12 0.76
C ASN A 136 -9.33 -14.75 1.91
N ARG A 137 -8.21 -14.11 2.28
CA ARG A 137 -7.27 -14.63 3.28
C ARG A 137 -7.44 -13.93 4.63
N LEU A 138 -6.97 -14.55 5.69
CA LEU A 138 -7.03 -14.06 7.07
C LEU A 138 -8.44 -13.67 7.55
N GLY A 139 -9.47 -14.30 6.97
CA GLY A 139 -10.87 -14.00 7.26
C GLY A 139 -11.43 -12.76 6.59
N TYR A 140 -10.65 -12.07 5.76
CA TYR A 140 -11.10 -10.91 4.99
C TYR A 140 -11.85 -11.35 3.73
N ARG A 141 -12.87 -10.58 3.36
CA ARG A 141 -13.61 -10.71 2.10
C ARG A 141 -13.91 -9.35 1.50
N PHE A 142 -13.88 -9.27 0.19
CA PHE A 142 -14.26 -8.07 -0.55
C PHE A 142 -15.73 -7.71 -0.30
N ARG A 143 -15.98 -6.41 -0.10
CA ARG A 143 -17.32 -5.84 0.10
C ARG A 143 -17.63 -4.90 -1.04
N GLU A 144 -18.31 -5.44 -2.07
CA GLU A 144 -18.72 -4.69 -3.25
C GLU A 144 -19.63 -3.51 -2.89
N ASP A 145 -20.56 -3.73 -1.95
CA ASP A 145 -21.52 -2.72 -1.47
C ASP A 145 -20.89 -1.53 -0.75
N LEU A 146 -19.65 -1.67 -0.28
CA LEU A 146 -18.90 -0.62 0.43
C LEU A 146 -17.75 -0.05 -0.41
N SER A 147 -17.43 -0.67 -1.52
CA SER A 147 -16.28 -0.35 -2.36
C SER A 147 -16.63 0.62 -3.49
N SER A 148 -15.62 1.19 -4.09
CA SER A 148 -15.71 2.05 -5.27
C SER A 148 -14.56 1.75 -6.24
N GLU A 149 -14.52 2.42 -7.39
CA GLU A 149 -13.40 2.33 -8.33
C GLU A 149 -12.06 2.82 -7.74
N LYS A 150 -12.10 3.63 -6.67
CA LYS A 150 -10.91 4.21 -6.00
C LYS A 150 -10.57 3.57 -4.67
N GLU A 151 -11.45 2.74 -4.12
CA GLU A 151 -11.24 2.09 -2.84
C GLU A 151 -11.89 0.72 -2.82
N TYR A 152 -11.09 -0.31 -2.57
CA TYR A 152 -11.55 -1.67 -2.35
C TYR A 152 -11.55 -1.97 -0.86
N ILE A 153 -12.72 -2.25 -0.32
CA ILE A 153 -12.93 -2.53 1.10
C ILE A 153 -13.02 -4.03 1.31
N PHE A 154 -12.16 -4.51 2.21
CA PHE A 154 -12.14 -5.90 2.68
C PHE A 154 -12.54 -5.93 4.15
N GLU A 155 -13.64 -6.59 4.43
CA GLU A 155 -14.14 -6.77 5.79
C GLU A 155 -13.69 -8.11 6.34
N ARG A 156 -13.15 -8.09 7.56
CA ARG A 156 -12.87 -9.31 8.31
C ARG A 156 -14.12 -9.76 9.03
N LEU A 157 -14.57 -10.95 8.68
CA LEU A 157 -15.68 -11.58 9.39
C LEU A 157 -15.18 -12.01 10.77
N SER A 158 -15.85 -11.56 11.82
CA SER A 158 -15.61 -12.07 13.18
C SER A 158 -15.87 -13.58 13.17
N VAL A 159 -14.88 -14.36 13.57
CA VAL A 159 -15.14 -15.76 13.93
C VAL A 159 -15.98 -15.69 15.21
N LEU A 160 -17.26 -16.07 15.12
CA LEU A 160 -18.15 -16.29 16.26
C LEU A 160 -17.60 -17.41 17.13
#